data_ec6bf9787bcac9e9969b55e0f3865ecf
#
_entry.id   ec6bf9787bcac9e9969b55e0f3865ecf
#
_cell.length_a   1.000
_cell.length_b   1.000
_cell.length_c   1.000
_cell.angle_alpha   90.00
_cell.angle_beta   90.00
_cell.angle_gamma   90.00
#
_symmetry.space_group_name_H-M   'P 1'
#
loop_
_entity.id
_entity.type
_entity.pdbx_description
1 polymer ?
#
loop_
_entity_poly.entity_id
_entity_poly.type
_entity_poly.pdbx_seq_one_letter_code
_entity_poly.pdbx_strand_id
1 'polypeptide(L)'
;MQRYCEEVKRKRGGLHSAKCLLYSVDFEEIEQYQSEGNWEKAGAVLANAARSLEKGGADFIVICTNTMHKVIDNIQSKINIPIVHIADATASRIKENGLRTVGLLGTKYTMEQDFYKARLELNGIKVIVPHATEREHINKIIYEELCLGKIHQESRDYYKRVIHGLIKMGAEGIILGCTEIGLLVKPEDSKVPVFDTTYIHAVEAVNLSLNEKLK
;
A
#
# COMPACT_ATOMS: atom_id res chain seq x y z
N MET A 1 -4.14 4.86 11.63
CA MET A 1 -4.03 6.02 12.54
C MET A 1 -2.89 5.87 13.55
N GLN A 2 -2.75 4.76 14.25
CA GLN A 2 -1.68 4.55 15.25
C GLN A 2 -0.27 4.86 14.70
N ARG A 3 0.10 4.30 13.54
CA ARG A 3 1.43 4.53 12.91
C ARG A 3 1.74 6.00 12.64
N TYR A 4 0.76 6.82 12.28
CA TYR A 4 0.95 8.28 12.09
C TYR A 4 1.30 8.98 13.41
N CYS A 5 0.57 8.66 14.48
CA CYS A 5 0.81 9.24 15.81
C CYS A 5 2.18 8.83 16.36
N GLU A 6 2.55 7.56 16.22
CA GLU A 6 3.85 7.03 16.64
C GLU A 6 5.00 7.73 15.89
N GLU A 7 4.87 7.91 14.58
CA GLU A 7 5.90 8.55 13.76
C GLU A 7 6.04 10.05 14.06
N VAL A 8 4.91 10.77 14.27
CA VAL A 8 4.95 12.18 14.70
C VAL A 8 5.62 12.29 16.08
N LYS A 9 5.27 11.41 17.03
CA LYS A 9 5.89 11.37 18.35
C LYS A 9 7.41 11.08 18.25
N ARG A 10 7.82 10.15 17.37
CA ARG A 10 9.22 9.83 17.14
C ARG A 10 10.01 11.03 16.64
N LYS A 11 9.41 11.87 15.76
CA LYS A 11 10.08 13.02 15.13
C LYS A 11 10.06 14.28 15.99
N ARG A 12 8.97 14.55 16.70
CA ARG A 12 8.78 15.78 17.49
C ARG A 12 8.98 15.57 18.99
N GLY A 13 8.92 14.33 19.47
CA GLY A 13 9.03 13.99 20.89
C GLY A 13 7.79 14.36 21.70
N GLY A 14 7.89 14.23 23.04
CA GLY A 14 6.87 14.68 23.98
C GLY A 14 5.49 14.05 23.75
N LEU A 15 4.45 14.88 23.84
CA LEU A 15 3.04 14.48 23.69
C LEU A 15 2.48 14.72 22.27
N HIS A 16 3.36 15.01 21.28
CA HIS A 16 2.91 15.25 19.92
C HIS A 16 2.27 14.02 19.29
N SER A 17 1.18 14.25 18.55
CA SER A 17 0.44 13.25 17.77
C SER A 17 0.05 13.81 16.41
N ALA A 18 -0.32 12.94 15.47
CA ALA A 18 -0.79 13.37 14.16
C ALA A 18 -2.16 14.03 14.25
N LYS A 19 -2.31 15.18 13.60
CA LYS A 19 -3.62 15.77 13.29
C LYS A 19 -4.11 15.15 11.99
N CYS A 20 -5.19 14.38 12.02
CA CYS A 20 -5.74 13.74 10.83
C CYS A 20 -7.26 13.64 10.89
N LEU A 21 -7.87 13.73 9.71
CA LEU A 21 -9.27 13.37 9.49
C LEU A 21 -9.32 11.95 8.92
N LEU A 22 -10.27 11.16 9.38
CA LEU A 22 -10.50 9.80 8.88
C LEU A 22 -11.90 9.71 8.30
N TYR A 23 -11.98 9.30 7.04
CA TYR A 23 -13.22 8.87 6.42
C TYR A 23 -13.14 7.36 6.16
N SER A 24 -13.93 6.58 6.87
CA SER A 24 -14.01 5.13 6.67
C SER A 24 -15.15 4.79 5.72
N VAL A 25 -14.85 3.98 4.72
CA VAL A 25 -15.85 3.38 3.82
C VAL A 25 -16.09 1.93 4.20
N ASP A 26 -17.24 1.37 3.83
CA ASP A 26 -17.50 -0.05 3.99
C ASP A 26 -16.65 -0.85 2.98
N PHE A 27 -15.82 -1.76 3.50
CA PHE A 27 -14.92 -2.55 2.66
C PHE A 27 -15.69 -3.56 1.79
N GLU A 28 -16.78 -4.12 2.27
CA GLU A 28 -17.64 -5.04 1.52
C GLU A 28 -18.17 -4.38 0.23
N GLU A 29 -18.65 -3.13 0.34
CA GLU A 29 -19.11 -2.36 -0.84
C GLU A 29 -17.98 -2.16 -1.86
N ILE A 30 -16.80 -1.80 -1.40
CA ILE A 30 -15.64 -1.58 -2.29
C ILE A 30 -15.18 -2.89 -2.92
N GLU A 31 -15.11 -3.97 -2.16
CA GLU A 31 -14.73 -5.30 -2.65
C GLU A 31 -15.70 -5.80 -3.71
N GLN A 32 -17.01 -5.65 -3.49
CA GLN A 32 -18.03 -6.01 -4.47
C GLN A 32 -17.80 -5.27 -5.80
N TYR A 33 -17.53 -3.97 -5.78
CA TYR A 33 -17.24 -3.24 -7.02
C TYR A 33 -15.94 -3.71 -7.68
N GLN A 34 -14.94 -4.10 -6.91
CA GLN A 34 -13.69 -4.65 -7.44
C GLN A 34 -13.92 -6.00 -8.12
N SER A 35 -14.65 -6.91 -7.49
CA SER A 35 -14.96 -8.25 -8.01
C SER A 35 -15.86 -8.22 -9.25
N GLU A 36 -16.79 -7.27 -9.32
CA GLU A 36 -17.62 -7.00 -10.49
C GLU A 36 -16.87 -6.24 -11.61
N GLY A 37 -15.64 -5.77 -11.36
CA GLY A 37 -14.89 -4.92 -12.28
C GLY A 37 -15.43 -3.50 -12.41
N ASN A 38 -16.28 -3.06 -11.50
CA ASN A 38 -16.95 -1.75 -11.52
C ASN A 38 -16.09 -0.65 -10.86
N TRP A 39 -14.92 -0.43 -11.45
CA TRP A 39 -13.93 0.53 -10.94
C TRP A 39 -14.43 1.97 -10.93
N GLU A 40 -15.37 2.31 -11.80
CA GLU A 40 -15.97 3.64 -11.86
C GLU A 40 -16.76 3.94 -10.58
N LYS A 41 -17.63 3.01 -10.13
CA LYS A 41 -18.38 3.15 -8.89
C LYS A 41 -17.45 3.21 -7.68
N ALA A 42 -16.48 2.30 -7.59
CA ALA A 42 -15.49 2.32 -6.52
C ALA A 42 -14.74 3.67 -6.45
N GLY A 43 -14.33 4.20 -7.62
CA GLY A 43 -13.71 5.52 -7.73
C GLY A 43 -14.62 6.64 -7.29
N ALA A 44 -15.93 6.60 -7.63
CA ALA A 44 -16.91 7.61 -7.25
C ALA A 44 -17.13 7.66 -5.72
N VAL A 45 -17.21 6.51 -5.05
CA VAL A 45 -17.32 6.42 -3.59
C VAL A 45 -16.11 7.07 -2.93
N LEU A 46 -14.89 6.72 -3.36
CA LEU A 46 -13.66 7.28 -2.80
C LEU A 46 -13.47 8.77 -3.13
N ALA A 47 -13.90 9.21 -4.31
CA ALA A 47 -13.89 10.64 -4.66
C ALA A 47 -14.83 11.47 -3.77
N ASN A 48 -15.99 10.91 -3.40
CA ASN A 48 -16.90 11.55 -2.46
C ASN A 48 -16.30 11.65 -1.05
N ALA A 49 -15.64 10.59 -0.59
CA ALA A 49 -14.92 10.58 0.67
C ALA A 49 -13.78 11.62 0.67
N ALA A 50 -12.97 11.67 -0.40
CA ALA A 50 -11.89 12.63 -0.55
C ALA A 50 -12.38 14.09 -0.54
N ARG A 51 -13.50 14.40 -1.23
CA ARG A 51 -14.13 15.74 -1.18
C ARG A 51 -14.60 16.11 0.22
N SER A 52 -15.11 15.14 0.98
CA SER A 52 -15.54 15.38 2.36
C SER A 52 -14.37 15.73 3.26
N LEU A 53 -13.22 15.05 3.07
CA LEU A 53 -11.97 15.33 3.79
C LEU A 53 -11.41 16.70 3.40
N GLU A 54 -11.37 17.06 2.10
CA GLU A 54 -10.94 18.36 1.62
C GLU A 54 -11.80 19.49 2.21
N LYS A 55 -13.13 19.34 2.20
CA LYS A 55 -14.06 20.30 2.85
C LYS A 55 -13.86 20.36 4.38
N GLY A 56 -13.41 19.28 5.00
CA GLY A 56 -13.04 19.22 6.41
C GLY A 56 -11.71 19.89 6.74
N GLY A 57 -11.00 20.41 5.72
CA GLY A 57 -9.74 21.12 5.90
C GLY A 57 -8.49 20.24 5.84
N ALA A 58 -8.56 19.08 5.16
CA ALA A 58 -7.37 18.29 4.89
C ALA A 58 -6.47 18.99 3.85
N ASP A 59 -5.14 18.97 4.07
CA ASP A 59 -4.15 19.56 3.16
C ASP A 59 -3.74 18.57 2.05
N PHE A 60 -3.89 17.28 2.26
CA PHE A 60 -3.64 16.19 1.30
C PHE A 60 -4.41 14.92 1.68
N ILE A 61 -4.53 14.00 0.73
CA ILE A 61 -5.21 12.71 0.91
C ILE A 61 -4.21 11.56 0.97
N VAL A 62 -4.50 10.59 1.83
CA VAL A 62 -3.81 9.29 1.90
C VAL A 62 -4.83 8.17 1.70
N ILE A 63 -4.68 7.41 0.62
CA ILE A 63 -5.52 6.24 0.34
C ILE A 63 -4.90 5.03 1.04
N CYS A 64 -5.52 4.56 2.13
CA CYS A 64 -4.95 3.52 3.01
C CYS A 64 -5.07 2.09 2.44
N THR A 65 -4.89 1.91 1.14
CA THR A 65 -4.91 0.61 0.44
C THR A 65 -4.10 0.70 -0.85
N ASN A 66 -3.48 -0.40 -1.28
CA ASN A 66 -2.73 -0.43 -2.55
C ASN A 66 -3.69 -0.50 -3.76
N THR A 67 -4.67 -1.41 -3.74
CA THR A 67 -5.54 -1.71 -4.89
C THR A 67 -6.30 -0.47 -5.39
N MET A 68 -6.79 0.38 -4.48
CA MET A 68 -7.60 1.53 -4.88
C MET A 68 -6.80 2.68 -5.50
N HIS A 69 -5.47 2.61 -5.53
CA HIS A 69 -4.66 3.51 -6.35
C HIS A 69 -4.89 3.31 -7.86
N LYS A 70 -5.54 2.22 -8.26
CA LYS A 70 -6.01 2.03 -9.64
C LYS A 70 -6.97 3.14 -10.11
N VAL A 71 -7.74 3.70 -9.21
CA VAL A 71 -8.74 4.75 -9.52
C VAL A 71 -8.30 6.15 -9.08
N ILE A 72 -7.00 6.34 -8.82
CA ILE A 72 -6.47 7.58 -8.27
C ILE A 72 -6.78 8.80 -9.13
N ASP A 73 -6.73 8.68 -10.47
CA ASP A 73 -7.00 9.78 -11.39
C ASP A 73 -8.46 10.23 -11.32
N ASN A 74 -9.38 9.27 -11.13
CA ASN A 74 -10.80 9.56 -10.91
C ASN A 74 -10.98 10.37 -9.60
N ILE A 75 -10.32 9.97 -8.52
CA ILE A 75 -10.37 10.67 -7.23
C ILE A 75 -9.75 12.05 -7.35
N GLN A 76 -8.51 12.15 -7.90
CA GLN A 76 -7.78 13.40 -8.02
C GLN A 76 -8.53 14.44 -8.89
N SER A 77 -9.27 13.99 -9.91
CA SER A 77 -10.08 14.89 -10.75
C SER A 77 -11.22 15.60 -10.01
N LYS A 78 -11.54 15.18 -8.78
CA LYS A 78 -12.68 15.71 -7.98
C LYS A 78 -12.26 16.51 -6.75
N ILE A 79 -10.95 16.67 -6.53
CA ILE A 79 -10.35 17.42 -5.41
C ILE A 79 -9.19 18.27 -5.93
N ASN A 80 -8.86 19.35 -5.20
CA ASN A 80 -7.75 20.25 -5.53
C ASN A 80 -6.50 19.96 -4.71
N ILE A 81 -6.64 19.26 -3.57
CA ILE A 81 -5.51 18.87 -2.73
C ILE A 81 -4.83 17.61 -3.26
N PRO A 82 -3.51 17.47 -3.08
CA PRO A 82 -2.78 16.32 -3.63
C PRO A 82 -3.10 15.01 -2.92
N ILE A 83 -2.94 13.91 -3.65
CA ILE A 83 -2.96 12.55 -3.09
C ILE A 83 -1.52 12.06 -2.95
N VAL A 84 -1.12 11.62 -1.76
CA VAL A 84 0.17 10.96 -1.54
C VAL A 84 0.10 9.54 -2.10
N HIS A 85 0.87 9.26 -3.16
CA HIS A 85 0.76 7.97 -3.85
C HIS A 85 1.63 6.91 -3.18
N ILE A 86 1.02 5.78 -2.77
CA ILE A 86 1.70 4.70 -2.04
C ILE A 86 2.88 4.08 -2.82
N ALA A 87 2.75 3.94 -4.15
CA ALA A 87 3.82 3.39 -4.98
C ALA A 87 5.01 4.36 -5.11
N ASP A 88 4.78 5.68 -5.12
CA ASP A 88 5.87 6.67 -5.15
C ASP A 88 6.65 6.67 -3.85
N ALA A 89 5.95 6.65 -2.71
CA ALA A 89 6.57 6.52 -1.40
C ALA A 89 7.42 5.23 -1.30
N THR A 90 6.88 4.12 -1.83
CA THR A 90 7.57 2.84 -1.87
C THR A 90 8.80 2.90 -2.79
N ALA A 91 8.66 3.49 -4.00
CA ALA A 91 9.76 3.66 -4.94
C ALA A 91 10.91 4.48 -4.37
N SER A 92 10.60 5.58 -3.68
CA SER A 92 11.61 6.40 -3.00
C SER A 92 12.39 5.60 -1.98
N ARG A 93 11.69 4.81 -1.15
CA ARG A 93 12.33 3.96 -0.14
C ARG A 93 13.21 2.87 -0.75
N ILE A 94 12.79 2.26 -1.86
CA ILE A 94 13.58 1.25 -2.60
C ILE A 94 14.86 1.89 -3.15
N LYS A 95 14.77 3.08 -3.75
CA LYS A 95 15.92 3.83 -4.28
C LYS A 95 16.92 4.23 -3.18
N GLU A 96 16.43 4.66 -2.00
CA GLU A 96 17.26 4.96 -0.84
C GLU A 96 18.09 3.76 -0.38
N ASN A 97 17.59 2.53 -0.62
CA ASN A 97 18.32 1.29 -0.36
C ASN A 97 19.22 0.85 -1.53
N GLY A 98 19.29 1.62 -2.62
CA GLY A 98 20.12 1.31 -3.79
C GLY A 98 19.64 0.13 -4.64
N LEU A 99 18.38 -0.33 -4.44
CA LEU A 99 17.83 -1.51 -5.12
C LEU A 99 17.15 -1.14 -6.44
N ARG A 100 17.17 -2.06 -7.40
CA ARG A 100 16.60 -1.88 -8.74
C ARG A 100 15.61 -2.97 -9.15
N THR A 101 15.61 -4.11 -8.48
CA THR A 101 14.73 -5.23 -8.82
C THR A 101 14.02 -5.71 -7.55
N VAL A 102 12.70 -5.74 -7.55
CA VAL A 102 11.91 -6.12 -6.37
C VAL A 102 10.85 -7.15 -6.71
N GLY A 103 10.57 -8.04 -5.74
CA GLY A 103 9.42 -8.92 -5.77
C GLY A 103 8.19 -8.19 -5.22
N LEU A 104 7.05 -8.32 -5.88
CA LEU A 104 5.79 -7.72 -5.45
C LEU A 104 4.80 -8.78 -5.01
N LEU A 105 4.35 -8.71 -3.75
CA LEU A 105 3.27 -9.51 -3.18
C LEU A 105 2.09 -8.59 -2.88
N GLY A 106 0.88 -9.01 -3.22
CA GLY A 106 -0.32 -8.21 -3.03
C GLY A 106 -1.58 -8.94 -3.47
N THR A 107 -2.69 -8.22 -3.61
CA THR A 107 -3.88 -8.77 -4.26
C THR A 107 -3.59 -9.09 -5.73
N LYS A 108 -4.41 -9.94 -6.33
CA LYS A 108 -4.33 -10.26 -7.76
C LYS A 108 -4.29 -8.97 -8.61
N TYR A 109 -5.11 -7.99 -8.26
CA TYR A 109 -5.15 -6.69 -8.94
C TYR A 109 -3.81 -5.95 -8.88
N THR A 110 -3.17 -5.90 -7.71
CA THR A 110 -1.88 -5.22 -7.51
C THR A 110 -0.73 -5.93 -8.23
N MET A 111 -0.72 -7.27 -8.25
CA MET A 111 0.33 -8.04 -8.90
C MET A 111 0.18 -8.12 -10.43
N GLU A 112 -1.05 -8.14 -10.96
CA GLU A 112 -1.29 -8.40 -12.38
C GLU A 112 -1.53 -7.15 -13.21
N GLN A 113 -2.17 -6.11 -12.64
CA GLN A 113 -2.50 -4.90 -13.36
C GLN A 113 -1.37 -3.87 -13.30
N ASP A 114 -1.33 -2.97 -14.28
CA ASP A 114 -0.17 -2.09 -14.47
C ASP A 114 -0.15 -0.86 -13.55
N PHE A 115 -1.28 -0.45 -12.96
CA PHE A 115 -1.39 0.77 -12.17
C PHE A 115 -0.32 0.91 -11.07
N TYR A 116 0.14 -0.19 -10.49
CA TYR A 116 1.17 -0.21 -9.46
C TYR A 116 2.56 -0.45 -10.06
N LYS A 117 2.70 -1.49 -10.90
CA LYS A 117 3.98 -1.87 -11.51
C LYS A 117 4.54 -0.77 -12.39
N ALA A 118 3.73 -0.22 -13.32
CA ALA A 118 4.16 0.84 -14.22
C ALA A 118 4.69 2.06 -13.46
N ARG A 119 4.11 2.39 -12.30
CA ARG A 119 4.60 3.50 -11.48
C ARG A 119 5.96 3.24 -10.85
N LEU A 120 6.25 2.00 -10.45
CA LEU A 120 7.59 1.59 -10.01
C LEU A 120 8.58 1.59 -11.18
N GLU A 121 8.17 1.10 -12.34
CA GLU A 121 9.00 1.05 -13.55
C GLU A 121 9.37 2.45 -14.07
N LEU A 122 8.44 3.42 -14.02
CA LEU A 122 8.73 4.84 -14.28
C LEU A 122 9.79 5.41 -13.32
N ASN A 123 9.93 4.82 -12.15
CA ASN A 123 10.97 5.14 -11.18
C ASN A 123 12.27 4.34 -11.38
N GLY A 124 12.39 3.56 -12.45
CA GLY A 124 13.57 2.74 -12.79
C GLY A 124 13.69 1.45 -11.95
N ILE A 125 12.57 0.98 -11.37
CA ILE A 125 12.52 -0.23 -10.54
C ILE A 125 11.84 -1.34 -11.31
N LYS A 126 12.56 -2.43 -11.57
CA LYS A 126 12.01 -3.66 -12.18
C LYS A 126 11.19 -4.43 -11.16
N VAL A 127 9.99 -4.86 -11.54
CA VAL A 127 9.08 -5.62 -10.69
C VAL A 127 8.96 -7.06 -11.16
N ILE A 128 9.15 -8.00 -10.23
CA ILE A 128 8.94 -9.43 -10.42
C ILE A 128 7.72 -9.83 -9.59
N VAL A 129 6.82 -10.61 -10.17
CA VAL A 129 5.64 -11.16 -9.46
C VAL A 129 5.72 -12.69 -9.42
N PRO A 130 5.07 -13.35 -8.45
CA PRO A 130 5.00 -14.81 -8.37
C PRO A 130 4.34 -15.43 -9.61
N HIS A 131 4.50 -16.75 -9.81
CA HIS A 131 3.78 -17.49 -10.84
C HIS A 131 2.24 -17.41 -10.65
N ALA A 132 1.47 -17.65 -11.71
CA ALA A 132 0.02 -17.46 -11.72
C ALA A 132 -0.69 -18.21 -10.57
N THR A 133 -0.36 -19.47 -10.36
CA THR A 133 -0.92 -20.30 -9.27
C THR A 133 -0.58 -19.76 -7.89
N GLU A 134 0.62 -19.21 -7.71
CA GLU A 134 1.04 -18.59 -6.45
C GLU A 134 0.28 -17.28 -6.21
N ARG A 135 0.07 -16.46 -7.25
CA ARG A 135 -0.71 -15.21 -7.14
C ARG A 135 -2.16 -15.48 -6.73
N GLU A 136 -2.77 -16.52 -7.30
CA GLU A 136 -4.14 -16.94 -6.92
C GLU A 136 -4.20 -17.37 -5.45
N HIS A 137 -3.25 -18.17 -5.01
CA HIS A 137 -3.22 -18.64 -3.61
C HIS A 137 -2.94 -17.50 -2.63
N ILE A 138 -2.01 -16.59 -2.96
CA ILE A 138 -1.74 -15.36 -2.17
C ILE A 138 -3.02 -14.53 -2.06
N ASN A 139 -3.73 -14.31 -3.18
CA ASN A 139 -4.97 -13.56 -3.18
C ASN A 139 -6.03 -14.21 -2.28
N LYS A 140 -6.15 -15.53 -2.33
CA LYS A 140 -7.05 -16.30 -1.45
C LYS A 140 -6.70 -16.10 0.03
N ILE A 141 -5.43 -16.24 0.42
CA ILE A 141 -4.98 -15.98 1.79
C ILE A 141 -5.33 -14.56 2.24
N ILE A 142 -5.14 -13.55 1.37
CA ILE A 142 -5.46 -12.17 1.71
C ILE A 142 -6.95 -12.04 2.08
N TYR A 143 -7.86 -12.50 1.22
CA TYR A 143 -9.30 -12.27 1.40
C TYR A 143 -9.96 -13.23 2.41
N GLU A 144 -9.56 -14.51 2.42
CA GLU A 144 -10.22 -15.54 3.25
C GLU A 144 -9.60 -15.67 4.66
N GLU A 145 -8.40 -15.12 4.85
CA GLU A 145 -7.69 -15.19 6.12
C GLU A 145 -7.36 -13.79 6.66
N LEU A 146 -6.44 -13.07 6.00
CA LEU A 146 -5.85 -11.85 6.56
C LEU A 146 -6.86 -10.72 6.73
N CYS A 147 -7.75 -10.49 5.76
CA CYS A 147 -8.83 -9.51 5.86
C CYS A 147 -9.84 -9.84 6.96
N LEU A 148 -9.93 -11.12 7.35
CA LEU A 148 -10.77 -11.59 8.44
C LEU A 148 -10.02 -11.67 9.79
N GLY A 149 -8.78 -11.17 9.85
CA GLY A 149 -7.94 -11.17 11.05
C GLY A 149 -7.38 -12.56 11.42
N LYS A 150 -7.44 -13.53 10.51
CA LYS A 150 -6.92 -14.89 10.75
C LYS A 150 -5.45 -14.96 10.32
N ILE A 151 -4.59 -15.38 11.24
CA ILE A 151 -3.14 -15.52 11.01
C ILE A 151 -2.77 -16.97 11.20
N HIS A 152 -2.45 -17.66 10.11
CA HIS A 152 -2.09 -19.08 10.10
C HIS A 152 -0.61 -19.28 9.81
N GLN A 153 0.05 -20.17 10.56
CA GLN A 153 1.47 -20.48 10.37
C GLN A 153 1.72 -21.11 8.99
N GLU A 154 0.80 -21.93 8.50
CA GLU A 154 0.89 -22.56 7.18
C GLU A 154 0.92 -21.52 6.05
N SER A 155 0.09 -20.48 6.16
CA SER A 155 0.08 -19.36 5.22
C SER A 155 1.36 -18.54 5.30
N ARG A 156 1.91 -18.33 6.51
CA ARG A 156 3.23 -17.69 6.67
C ARG A 156 4.34 -18.49 6.00
N ASP A 157 4.35 -19.81 6.18
CA ASP A 157 5.34 -20.70 5.56
C ASP A 157 5.18 -20.76 4.04
N TYR A 158 3.95 -20.63 3.53
CA TYR A 158 3.69 -20.48 2.10
C TYR A 158 4.32 -19.17 1.56
N TYR A 159 4.05 -18.04 2.20
CA TYR A 159 4.66 -16.76 1.82
C TYR A 159 6.19 -16.81 1.82
N LYS A 160 6.80 -17.46 2.82
CA LYS A 160 8.27 -17.64 2.87
C LYS A 160 8.80 -18.41 1.66
N ARG A 161 8.10 -19.46 1.20
CA ARG A 161 8.47 -20.20 -0.01
C ARG A 161 8.39 -19.33 -1.26
N VAL A 162 7.30 -18.55 -1.40
CA VAL A 162 7.12 -17.64 -2.54
C VAL A 162 8.18 -16.54 -2.52
N ILE A 163 8.46 -15.93 -1.39
CA ILE A 163 9.54 -14.94 -1.20
C ILE A 163 10.89 -15.53 -1.65
N HIS A 164 11.18 -16.76 -1.21
CA HIS A 164 12.41 -17.44 -1.64
C HIS A 164 12.46 -17.66 -3.16
N GLY A 165 11.34 -17.99 -3.78
CA GLY A 165 11.20 -18.10 -5.23
C GLY A 165 11.51 -16.79 -5.95
N LEU A 166 10.94 -15.67 -5.47
CA LEU A 166 11.19 -14.33 -6.03
C LEU A 166 12.67 -13.92 -5.91
N ILE A 167 13.31 -14.24 -4.77
CA ILE A 167 14.75 -13.99 -4.58
C ILE A 167 15.57 -14.78 -5.59
N LYS A 168 15.24 -16.06 -5.84
CA LYS A 168 15.89 -16.87 -6.88
C LYS A 168 15.70 -16.32 -8.29
N MET A 169 14.59 -15.63 -8.55
CA MET A 169 14.31 -14.93 -9.81
C MET A 169 15.05 -13.58 -9.92
N GLY A 170 15.80 -13.19 -8.90
CA GLY A 170 16.63 -11.97 -8.88
C GLY A 170 16.01 -10.79 -8.13
N ALA A 171 15.00 -10.98 -7.30
CA ALA A 171 14.49 -9.92 -6.43
C ALA A 171 15.52 -9.57 -5.35
N GLU A 172 15.90 -8.30 -5.29
CA GLU A 172 16.83 -7.71 -4.32
C GLU A 172 16.09 -7.20 -3.06
N GLY A 173 14.75 -7.12 -3.12
CA GLY A 173 13.85 -6.73 -2.04
C GLY A 173 12.43 -7.20 -2.31
N ILE A 174 11.60 -7.23 -1.28
CA ILE A 174 10.21 -7.70 -1.35
C ILE A 174 9.25 -6.59 -0.93
N ILE A 175 8.29 -6.24 -1.79
CA ILE A 175 7.21 -5.32 -1.47
C ILE A 175 6.02 -6.11 -0.93
N LEU A 176 5.54 -5.73 0.26
CA LEU A 176 4.25 -6.16 0.80
C LEU A 176 3.18 -5.17 0.32
N GLY A 177 2.65 -5.42 -0.89
CA GLY A 177 1.68 -4.58 -1.60
C GLY A 177 0.23 -4.83 -1.19
N CYS A 178 -0.01 -5.28 0.03
CA CYS A 178 -1.30 -5.34 0.69
C CYS A 178 -1.11 -5.03 2.16
N THR A 179 -2.02 -4.25 2.75
CA THR A 179 -1.91 -3.75 4.12
C THR A 179 -1.88 -4.86 5.16
N GLU A 180 -2.51 -5.98 4.87
CA GLU A 180 -2.66 -7.13 5.75
C GLU A 180 -1.46 -8.08 5.72
N ILE A 181 -0.69 -8.12 4.62
CA ILE A 181 0.47 -9.04 4.52
C ILE A 181 1.49 -8.78 5.62
N GLY A 182 1.68 -7.52 6.03
CA GLY A 182 2.58 -7.14 7.13
C GLY A 182 2.14 -7.67 8.51
N LEU A 183 0.89 -8.15 8.64
CA LEU A 183 0.44 -8.85 9.85
C LEU A 183 1.05 -10.26 9.92
N LEU A 184 1.18 -10.93 8.78
CA LEU A 184 1.66 -12.31 8.63
C LEU A 184 3.18 -12.37 8.41
N VAL A 185 3.69 -11.65 7.41
CA VAL A 185 5.09 -11.67 6.99
C VAL A 185 5.89 -10.62 7.76
N LYS A 186 7.04 -11.03 8.30
CA LYS A 186 7.95 -10.17 9.06
C LYS A 186 9.30 -10.04 8.34
N PRO A 187 10.12 -9.03 8.67
CA PRO A 187 11.44 -8.87 8.05
C PRO A 187 12.32 -10.12 8.12
N GLU A 188 12.24 -10.89 9.21
CA GLU A 188 12.99 -12.13 9.41
C GLU A 188 12.59 -13.30 8.50
N ASP A 189 11.45 -13.20 7.83
CA ASP A 189 10.97 -14.20 6.86
C ASP A 189 11.64 -14.07 5.49
N SER A 190 12.46 -13.03 5.30
CA SER A 190 13.13 -12.73 4.02
C SER A 190 14.65 -12.56 4.23
N LYS A 191 15.43 -13.04 3.26
CA LYS A 191 16.89 -12.80 3.20
C LYS A 191 17.26 -11.47 2.56
N VAL A 192 16.29 -10.75 1.99
CA VAL A 192 16.45 -9.44 1.39
C VAL A 192 15.51 -8.44 2.08
N PRO A 193 15.74 -7.12 1.98
CA PRO A 193 14.89 -6.12 2.60
C PRO A 193 13.40 -6.29 2.26
N VAL A 194 12.54 -6.07 3.24
CA VAL A 194 11.08 -6.10 3.10
C VAL A 194 10.53 -4.68 3.19
N PHE A 195 9.72 -4.30 2.23
CA PHE A 195 9.09 -2.99 2.10
C PHE A 195 7.59 -3.11 2.45
N ASP A 196 7.25 -2.85 3.71
CA ASP A 196 5.85 -2.74 4.16
C ASP A 196 5.28 -1.41 3.64
N THR A 197 4.46 -1.47 2.59
CA THR A 197 3.89 -0.29 1.96
C THR A 197 3.02 0.53 2.90
N THR A 198 2.36 -0.09 3.87
CA THR A 198 1.54 0.59 4.88
C THR A 198 2.39 1.47 5.79
N TYR A 199 3.52 0.92 6.25
CA TYR A 199 4.45 1.68 7.08
C TYR A 199 5.12 2.79 6.31
N ILE A 200 5.64 2.50 5.10
CA ILE A 200 6.32 3.47 4.24
C ILE A 200 5.39 4.63 3.91
N HIS A 201 4.16 4.36 3.52
CA HIS A 201 3.17 5.37 3.17
C HIS A 201 2.81 6.26 4.37
N ALA A 202 2.67 5.67 5.56
CA ALA A 202 2.41 6.42 6.77
C ALA A 202 3.58 7.36 7.12
N VAL A 203 4.84 6.89 7.00
CA VAL A 203 6.03 7.70 7.25
C VAL A 203 6.12 8.86 6.26
N GLU A 204 5.85 8.61 4.96
CA GLU A 204 5.88 9.64 3.93
C GLU A 204 4.80 10.71 4.17
N ALA A 205 3.58 10.31 4.52
CA ALA A 205 2.52 11.25 4.88
C ALA A 205 2.91 12.14 6.08
N VAL A 206 3.56 11.56 7.09
CA VAL A 206 4.08 12.34 8.24
C VAL A 206 5.20 13.27 7.81
N ASN A 207 6.14 12.82 6.97
CA ASN A 207 7.21 13.67 6.43
C ASN A 207 6.60 14.88 5.72
N LEU A 208 5.62 14.66 4.85
CA LEU A 208 4.93 15.71 4.11
C LEU A 208 4.22 16.69 5.05
N SER A 209 3.50 16.18 6.06
CA SER A 209 2.77 17.02 7.03
C SER A 209 3.67 17.87 7.94
N LEU A 210 4.91 17.44 8.15
CA LEU A 210 5.89 18.16 9.00
C LEU A 210 6.79 19.10 8.18
N ASN A 211 6.81 19.01 6.85
CA ASN A 211 7.51 19.94 5.99
C ASN A 211 6.74 21.26 5.90
N GLU A 212 7.35 22.38 6.32
CA GLU A 212 6.76 23.73 6.31
C GLU A 212 6.39 24.25 4.90
N LYS A 213 6.73 23.52 3.83
CA LYS A 213 6.49 23.91 2.43
C LYS A 213 5.08 23.70 1.93
N LEU A 214 4.17 23.14 2.75
CA LEU A 214 2.75 22.96 2.43
C LEU A 214 1.83 24.00 3.12
N LYS A 215 2.40 24.97 3.81
CA LYS A 215 1.67 26.08 4.44
C LYS A 215 1.74 27.33 3.57
#